data_95b2f938943d128cb8433a5c684ae8c5
#
_entry.id   95b2f938943d128cb8433a5c684ae8c5
#
_cell.length_a   1.000
_cell.length_b   1.000
_cell.length_c   1.000
_cell.angle_alpha   90.00
_cell.angle_beta   90.00
_cell.angle_gamma   90.00
#
_symmetry.space_group_name_H-M   'P 1'
#
loop_
_entity.id
_entity.type
_entity.pdbx_description
1 polymer ?
#
loop_
_entity_poly.entity_id
_entity_poly.type
_entity_poly.pdbx_seq_one_letter_code
_entity_poly.pdbx_strand_id
1 'polypeptide(L)'
;KAVHQYAAQNYQRLAQAFESSAGQLVAGSLGENISAFGLSELNVHIGDVFRIGSAVLQVSQPRSPCWKINHRFDAEHMSMFVARERITGWYYRVLEPGLLEAGDRIELLERHNERFSIDQFWQVQLAHRPLIDDLLALADSVGLAADWKRRLGERAKWLLHKI
;
A
#
# COMPACT_ATOMS: atom_id res chain seq x y z
N LYS A 1 3.38 3.88 -10.83
CA LYS A 1 2.87 4.63 -9.67
C LYS A 1 2.05 5.81 -10.20
N ALA A 2 0.88 5.51 -10.77
CA ALA A 2 0.08 6.57 -11.37
C ALA A 2 -0.90 7.19 -10.35
N VAL A 3 -1.53 6.37 -9.51
CA VAL A 3 -2.56 6.81 -8.58
C VAL A 3 -2.27 6.22 -7.21
N HIS A 4 -2.35 7.05 -6.17
CA HIS A 4 -2.19 6.66 -4.77
C HIS A 4 -3.55 6.66 -4.07
N GLN A 5 -3.90 5.55 -3.42
CA GLN A 5 -5.04 5.45 -2.52
C GLN A 5 -4.59 5.27 -1.08
N TYR A 6 -5.34 5.88 -0.17
CA TYR A 6 -5.15 5.76 1.28
C TYR A 6 -6.49 5.43 1.96
N ALA A 7 -6.44 4.52 2.92
CA ALA A 7 -7.62 4.16 3.71
C ALA A 7 -8.00 5.32 4.64
N ALA A 8 -9.18 5.92 4.43
CA ALA A 8 -9.61 7.10 5.16
C ALA A 8 -9.69 6.87 6.67
N GLN A 9 -10.03 5.65 7.10
CA GLN A 9 -10.06 5.28 8.52
C GLN A 9 -8.69 5.35 9.21
N ASN A 10 -7.59 5.28 8.48
CA ASN A 10 -6.25 5.37 9.04
C ASN A 10 -5.92 6.76 9.59
N TYR A 11 -6.58 7.81 9.09
CA TYR A 11 -6.40 9.16 9.62
C TYR A 11 -6.78 9.27 11.10
N GLN A 12 -7.80 8.54 11.54
CA GLN A 12 -8.17 8.49 12.96
C GLN A 12 -7.03 7.88 13.80
N ARG A 13 -6.40 6.81 13.32
CA ARG A 13 -5.26 6.18 14.00
C ARG A 13 -4.07 7.12 14.10
N LEU A 14 -3.78 7.84 13.01
CA LEU A 14 -2.70 8.84 13.00
C LEU A 14 -3.00 9.99 13.95
N ALA A 15 -4.23 10.51 13.95
CA ALA A 15 -4.64 11.61 14.83
C ALA A 15 -4.55 11.22 16.32
N GLN A 16 -4.87 9.98 16.66
CA GLN A 16 -4.72 9.47 18.04
C GLN A 16 -3.25 9.31 18.45
N ALA A 17 -2.37 8.91 17.51
CA ALA A 17 -0.95 8.74 17.80
C ALA A 17 -0.16 10.07 17.78
N PHE A 18 -0.64 11.07 17.06
CA PHE A 18 0.01 12.36 16.85
C PHE A 18 -0.99 13.51 17.09
N GLU A 19 -1.41 13.67 18.33
CA GLU A 19 -2.46 14.62 18.73
C GLU A 19 -2.16 16.06 18.32
N SER A 20 -0.90 16.50 18.41
CA SER A 20 -0.47 17.85 18.01
C SER A 20 -0.67 18.13 16.51
N SER A 21 -0.72 17.11 15.68
CA SER A 21 -0.90 17.21 14.24
C SER A 21 -2.31 16.80 13.80
N ALA A 22 -3.19 16.42 14.73
CA ALA A 22 -4.51 15.82 14.43
C ALA A 22 -5.36 16.69 13.49
N GLY A 23 -5.34 18.01 13.66
CA GLY A 23 -6.08 18.95 12.81
C GLY A 23 -5.61 19.02 11.35
N GLN A 24 -4.40 18.53 11.05
CA GLN A 24 -3.83 18.50 9.71
C GLN A 24 -4.00 17.13 9.02
N LEU A 25 -4.38 16.10 9.78
CA LEU A 25 -4.50 14.71 9.32
C LEU A 25 -5.89 14.46 8.74
N VAL A 26 -6.13 14.97 7.55
CA VAL A 26 -7.40 14.91 6.82
C VAL A 26 -7.18 14.26 5.45
N ALA A 27 -8.27 13.84 4.81
CA ALA A 27 -8.23 13.27 3.47
C ALA A 27 -7.42 14.14 2.50
N GLY A 28 -6.51 13.53 1.75
CA GLY A 28 -5.58 14.19 0.83
C GLY A 28 -4.27 14.65 1.47
N SER A 29 -4.19 14.70 2.80
CA SER A 29 -3.03 15.30 3.48
C SER A 29 -1.75 14.46 3.39
N LEU A 30 -1.85 13.16 3.14
CA LEU A 30 -0.70 12.28 2.85
C LEU A 30 -0.31 12.27 1.37
N GLY A 31 -0.99 13.08 0.53
CA GLY A 31 -0.74 13.20 -0.89
C GLY A 31 -1.36 12.08 -1.72
N GLU A 32 -2.38 11.43 -1.18
CA GLU A 32 -3.17 10.47 -1.94
C GLU A 32 -4.11 11.16 -2.93
N ASN A 33 -4.39 10.48 -4.03
CA ASN A 33 -5.38 10.90 -5.04
C ASN A 33 -6.77 10.43 -4.65
N ILE A 34 -6.87 9.27 -3.98
CA ILE A 34 -8.12 8.65 -3.57
C ILE A 34 -8.06 8.39 -2.07
N SER A 35 -9.08 8.88 -1.35
CA SER A 35 -9.29 8.60 0.07
C SER A 35 -10.66 7.97 0.22
N ALA A 36 -10.75 6.76 0.76
CA ALA A 36 -11.99 6.02 0.86
C ALA A 36 -12.06 5.19 2.15
N PHE A 37 -13.28 5.00 2.64
CA PHE A 37 -13.58 4.06 3.73
C PHE A 37 -13.86 2.65 3.18
N GLY A 38 -13.72 1.65 4.03
CA GLY A 38 -14.07 0.26 3.72
C GLY A 38 -12.98 -0.54 3.01
N LEU A 39 -12.06 0.12 2.32
CA LEU A 39 -10.84 -0.49 1.78
C LEU A 39 -9.65 -0.12 2.65
N SER A 40 -8.83 -1.12 2.96
CA SER A 40 -7.65 -0.96 3.79
C SER A 40 -6.55 -1.93 3.37
N GLU A 41 -5.41 -1.80 3.97
CA GLU A 41 -4.27 -2.68 3.78
C GLU A 41 -4.58 -4.16 4.12
N LEU A 42 -5.63 -4.40 4.93
CA LEU A 42 -6.05 -5.74 5.34
C LEU A 42 -6.89 -6.46 4.28
N ASN A 43 -7.63 -5.74 3.44
CA ASN A 43 -8.58 -6.32 2.49
C ASN A 43 -8.30 -5.98 1.01
N VAL A 44 -7.32 -5.12 0.73
CA VAL A 44 -6.82 -4.86 -0.62
C VAL A 44 -5.57 -5.71 -0.86
N HIS A 45 -5.55 -6.45 -1.97
CA HIS A 45 -4.49 -7.39 -2.31
C HIS A 45 -3.66 -6.93 -3.50
N ILE A 46 -2.42 -7.38 -3.55
CA ILE A 46 -1.55 -7.14 -4.71
C ILE A 46 -2.19 -7.74 -5.96
N GLY A 47 -2.30 -6.95 -7.01
CA GLY A 47 -2.90 -7.35 -8.28
C GLY A 47 -4.42 -7.21 -8.36
N ASP A 48 -5.11 -6.83 -7.28
CA ASP A 48 -6.54 -6.52 -7.33
C ASP A 48 -6.82 -5.50 -8.44
N VAL A 49 -7.85 -5.74 -9.22
CA VAL A 49 -8.32 -4.83 -10.28
C VAL A 49 -9.63 -4.21 -9.86
N PHE A 50 -9.66 -2.90 -9.82
CA PHE A 50 -10.84 -2.11 -9.45
C PHE A 50 -11.31 -1.25 -10.61
N ARG A 51 -12.63 -1.12 -10.72
CA ARG A 51 -13.29 -0.04 -11.47
C ARG A 51 -13.62 1.10 -10.53
N ILE A 52 -13.22 2.32 -10.91
CA ILE A 52 -13.57 3.55 -10.18
C ILE A 52 -13.99 4.57 -11.24
N GLY A 53 -15.26 5.00 -11.21
CA GLY A 53 -15.83 5.77 -12.32
C GLY A 53 -15.73 5.00 -13.62
N SER A 54 -15.14 5.58 -14.66
CA SER A 54 -14.87 4.91 -15.94
C SER A 54 -13.44 4.34 -16.05
N ALA A 55 -12.57 4.57 -15.07
CA ALA A 55 -11.20 4.06 -15.07
C ALA A 55 -11.11 2.64 -14.51
N VAL A 56 -10.16 1.84 -15.03
CA VAL A 56 -9.79 0.52 -14.49
C VAL A 56 -8.36 0.57 -14.00
N LEU A 57 -8.18 0.26 -12.71
CA LEU A 57 -6.93 0.41 -11.97
C LEU A 57 -6.52 -0.92 -11.35
N GLN A 58 -5.22 -1.23 -11.40
CA GLN A 58 -4.67 -2.42 -10.75
C GLN A 58 -3.71 -2.05 -9.62
N VAL A 59 -3.89 -2.68 -8.46
CA VAL A 59 -2.98 -2.55 -7.32
C VAL A 59 -1.61 -3.11 -7.70
N SER A 60 -0.60 -2.24 -7.73
CA SER A 60 0.75 -2.60 -8.19
C SER A 60 1.76 -2.75 -7.06
N GLN A 61 1.60 -2.03 -5.97
CA GLN A 61 2.53 -2.07 -4.84
C GLN A 61 2.01 -1.26 -3.65
N PRO A 62 2.45 -1.58 -2.42
CA PRO A 62 2.25 -0.67 -1.30
C PRO A 62 3.06 0.63 -1.49
N ARG A 63 2.63 1.69 -0.82
CA ARG A 63 3.42 2.91 -0.70
C ARG A 63 4.47 2.73 0.39
N SER A 64 5.74 2.98 0.06
CA SER A 64 6.79 3.04 1.08
C SER A 64 6.70 4.37 1.84
N PRO A 65 6.60 4.36 3.16
CA PRO A 65 6.62 5.59 3.95
C PRO A 65 7.90 6.39 3.71
N CYS A 66 7.77 7.71 3.66
CA CYS A 66 8.89 8.61 3.42
C CYS A 66 9.05 9.56 4.60
N TRP A 67 10.29 9.86 4.99
CA TRP A 67 10.62 10.82 6.05
C TRP A 67 10.01 12.22 5.84
N LYS A 68 9.65 12.58 4.60
CA LYS A 68 8.93 13.83 4.29
C LYS A 68 7.60 13.96 5.01
N ILE A 69 6.98 12.84 5.41
CA ILE A 69 5.76 12.84 6.23
C ILE A 69 6.04 13.53 7.57
N ASN A 70 7.18 13.24 8.19
CA ASN A 70 7.56 13.84 9.46
C ASN A 70 7.64 15.37 9.36
N HIS A 71 8.27 15.87 8.30
CA HIS A 71 8.37 17.31 8.05
C HIS A 71 7.02 17.97 7.76
N ARG A 72 6.19 17.30 6.97
CA ARG A 72 4.88 17.85 6.58
C ARG A 72 3.99 18.13 7.78
N PHE A 73 4.04 17.27 8.78
CA PHE A 73 3.17 17.32 9.94
C PHE A 73 3.87 17.79 11.22
N ASP A 74 5.15 18.18 11.12
CA ASP A 74 5.99 18.48 12.27
C ASP A 74 5.88 17.42 13.38
N ALA A 75 5.96 16.16 12.94
CA ALA A 75 5.73 14.99 13.78
C ALA A 75 6.88 14.00 13.62
N GLU A 76 7.83 14.04 14.56
CA GLU A 76 8.93 13.08 14.58
C GLU A 76 8.38 11.65 14.63
N HIS A 77 9.04 10.73 13.89
CA HIS A 77 8.72 9.32 13.85
C HIS A 77 7.36 8.94 13.22
N MET A 78 6.58 9.86 12.65
CA MET A 78 5.32 9.51 12.00
C MET A 78 5.52 8.52 10.85
N SER A 79 6.56 8.69 10.04
CA SER A 79 6.88 7.75 8.96
C SER A 79 7.23 6.34 9.48
N MET A 80 7.90 6.25 10.63
CA MET A 80 8.20 4.99 11.30
C MET A 80 6.93 4.34 11.88
N PHE A 81 6.03 5.13 12.45
CA PHE A 81 4.73 4.65 12.92
C PHE A 81 3.91 4.06 11.77
N VAL A 82 3.79 4.80 10.66
CA VAL A 82 3.09 4.34 9.45
C VAL A 82 3.66 3.02 8.93
N ALA A 83 5.00 2.88 8.92
CA ALA A 83 5.67 1.65 8.52
C ALA A 83 5.39 0.48 9.48
N ARG A 84 5.55 0.72 10.80
CA ARG A 84 5.35 -0.30 11.83
C ARG A 84 3.91 -0.80 11.88
N GLU A 85 2.96 0.13 11.80
CA GLU A 85 1.53 -0.19 11.80
C GLU A 85 1.04 -0.70 10.43
N ARG A 86 1.90 -0.64 9.39
CA ARG A 86 1.62 -1.05 8.01
C ARG A 86 0.42 -0.34 7.36
N ILE A 87 0.10 0.87 7.83
CA ILE A 87 -0.96 1.72 7.32
C ILE A 87 -0.44 2.69 6.25
N THR A 88 0.05 2.14 5.15
CA THR A 88 0.86 2.85 4.16
C THR A 88 0.09 3.38 2.96
N GLY A 89 -1.10 2.80 2.69
CA GLY A 89 -1.75 2.97 1.40
C GLY A 89 -1.04 2.17 0.29
N TRP A 90 -1.52 2.32 -0.91
CA TRP A 90 -1.04 1.58 -2.08
C TRP A 90 -1.10 2.41 -3.34
N TYR A 91 -0.35 1.96 -4.36
CA TYR A 91 -0.36 2.54 -5.69
C TYR A 91 -1.05 1.63 -6.69
N TYR A 92 -1.72 2.28 -7.63
CA TYR A 92 -2.29 1.66 -8.81
C TYR A 92 -1.43 1.92 -10.05
N ARG A 93 -1.51 0.99 -11.01
CA ARG A 93 -1.31 1.28 -12.43
C ARG A 93 -2.67 1.44 -13.10
N VAL A 94 -2.72 2.26 -14.13
CA VAL A 94 -3.93 2.43 -14.95
C VAL A 94 -3.92 1.35 -16.01
N LEU A 95 -4.96 0.50 -16.03
CA LEU A 95 -5.20 -0.47 -17.10
C LEU A 95 -6.03 0.15 -18.21
N GLU A 96 -7.11 0.85 -17.83
CA GLU A 96 -7.96 1.61 -18.74
C GLU A 96 -8.08 3.04 -18.22
N PRO A 97 -7.68 4.04 -19.01
CA PRO A 97 -7.85 5.44 -18.61
C PRO A 97 -9.33 5.81 -18.57
N GLY A 98 -9.68 6.73 -17.68
CA GLY A 98 -11.05 7.18 -17.50
C GLY A 98 -11.13 8.35 -16.53
N LEU A 99 -12.34 8.78 -16.25
CA LEU A 99 -12.65 9.82 -15.28
C LEU A 99 -13.16 9.18 -14.00
N LEU A 100 -12.75 9.73 -12.87
CA LEU A 100 -13.27 9.39 -11.56
C LEU A 100 -13.49 10.66 -10.74
N GLU A 101 -14.52 10.65 -9.91
CA GLU A 101 -14.87 11.78 -9.07
C GLU A 101 -15.27 11.32 -7.66
N ALA A 102 -15.33 12.26 -6.73
CA ALA A 102 -15.79 11.95 -5.37
C ALA A 102 -17.22 11.44 -5.39
N GLY A 103 -17.48 10.32 -4.70
CA GLY A 103 -18.76 9.64 -4.69
C GLY A 103 -18.86 8.45 -5.64
N ASP A 104 -17.90 8.27 -6.54
CA ASP A 104 -17.85 7.09 -7.40
C ASP A 104 -17.68 5.81 -6.57
N ARG A 105 -18.36 4.75 -7.03
CA ARG A 105 -18.20 3.41 -6.45
C ARG A 105 -16.83 2.86 -6.80
N ILE A 106 -16.18 2.21 -5.81
CA ILE A 106 -14.98 1.40 -6.00
C ILE A 106 -15.43 -0.06 -6.07
N GLU A 107 -15.33 -0.65 -7.25
CA GLU A 107 -15.80 -2.00 -7.53
C GLU A 107 -14.62 -2.93 -7.81
N LEU A 108 -14.49 -4.01 -7.02
CA LEU A 108 -13.51 -5.06 -7.29
C LEU A 108 -13.97 -5.89 -8.48
N LEU A 109 -13.20 -5.85 -9.57
CA LEU A 109 -13.46 -6.64 -10.79
C LEU A 109 -12.77 -8.00 -10.76
N GLU A 110 -11.50 -8.02 -10.34
CA GLU A 110 -10.67 -9.22 -10.34
C GLU A 110 -9.77 -9.25 -9.10
N ARG A 111 -9.60 -10.44 -8.55
CA ARG A 111 -8.59 -10.74 -7.52
C ARG A 111 -7.75 -11.93 -7.97
N HIS A 112 -6.46 -11.69 -8.16
CA HIS A 112 -5.53 -12.69 -8.68
C HIS A 112 -4.87 -13.52 -7.57
N ASN A 113 -4.83 -13.03 -6.35
CA ASN A 113 -4.34 -13.78 -5.21
C ASN A 113 -5.05 -13.39 -3.91
N GLU A 114 -5.40 -14.40 -3.11
CA GLU A 114 -6.01 -14.22 -1.80
C GLU A 114 -4.98 -14.11 -0.67
N ARG A 115 -3.72 -14.41 -0.96
CA ARG A 115 -2.68 -14.55 0.06
C ARG A 115 -2.05 -13.23 0.46
N PHE A 116 -1.79 -12.33 -0.49
CA PHE A 116 -0.98 -11.14 -0.23
C PHE A 116 -1.81 -9.85 -0.30
N SER A 117 -2.48 -9.53 0.81
CA SER A 117 -2.96 -8.18 1.05
C SER A 117 -1.77 -7.21 1.19
N ILE A 118 -2.03 -5.92 1.18
CA ILE A 118 -1.00 -4.88 1.42
C ILE A 118 -0.35 -5.09 2.80
N ASP A 119 -1.13 -5.46 3.82
CA ASP A 119 -0.62 -5.77 5.17
C ASP A 119 0.29 -7.00 5.15
N GLN A 120 -0.14 -8.09 4.51
CA GLN A 120 0.66 -9.32 4.38
C GLN A 120 1.94 -9.11 3.56
N PHE A 121 1.89 -8.26 2.52
CA PHE A 121 3.10 -7.84 1.81
C PHE A 121 4.13 -7.26 2.80
N TRP A 122 3.70 -6.34 3.65
CA TRP A 122 4.59 -5.72 4.63
C TRP A 122 5.04 -6.69 5.71
N GLN A 123 4.20 -7.63 6.15
CA GLN A 123 4.62 -8.67 7.09
C GLN A 123 5.79 -9.48 6.54
N VAL A 124 5.72 -9.92 5.28
CA VAL A 124 6.82 -10.65 4.62
C VAL A 124 8.05 -9.74 4.45
N GLN A 125 7.84 -8.51 3.97
CA GLN A 125 8.93 -7.59 3.68
C GLN A 125 9.68 -7.12 4.92
N LEU A 126 8.98 -6.90 6.05
CA LEU A 126 9.57 -6.39 7.29
C LEU A 126 10.09 -7.52 8.21
N ALA A 127 9.76 -8.77 7.93
CA ALA A 127 10.25 -9.90 8.71
C ALA A 127 11.79 -9.94 8.70
N HIS A 128 12.40 -10.11 9.88
CA HIS A 128 13.86 -10.26 10.00
C HIS A 128 14.37 -11.51 9.26
N ARG A 129 13.63 -12.63 9.39
CA ARG A 129 13.90 -13.90 8.70
C ARG A 129 12.61 -14.40 8.04
N PRO A 130 12.24 -13.84 6.87
CA PRO A 130 11.06 -14.32 6.15
C PRO A 130 11.32 -15.73 5.62
N LEU A 131 10.24 -16.48 5.44
CA LEU A 131 10.32 -17.74 4.70
C LEU A 131 10.66 -17.44 3.25
N ILE A 132 11.59 -18.22 2.70
CA ILE A 132 12.03 -18.05 1.30
C ILE A 132 10.87 -18.26 0.34
N ASP A 133 10.03 -19.27 0.62
CA ASP A 133 8.84 -19.55 -0.17
C ASP A 133 7.84 -18.38 -0.18
N ASP A 134 7.71 -17.64 0.93
CA ASP A 134 6.87 -16.45 1.00
C ASP A 134 7.41 -15.32 0.13
N LEU A 135 8.73 -15.11 0.14
CA LEU A 135 9.38 -14.11 -0.71
C LEU A 135 9.22 -14.44 -2.20
N LEU A 136 9.39 -15.71 -2.57
CA LEU A 136 9.25 -16.15 -3.95
C LEU A 136 7.79 -16.07 -4.41
N ALA A 137 6.84 -16.54 -3.60
CA ALA A 137 5.42 -16.47 -3.92
C ALA A 137 4.93 -15.01 -4.04
N LEU A 138 5.41 -14.13 -3.16
CA LEU A 138 5.10 -12.70 -3.25
C LEU A 138 5.72 -12.07 -4.50
N ALA A 139 6.98 -12.41 -4.83
CA ALA A 139 7.65 -11.93 -6.04
C ALA A 139 6.91 -12.38 -7.32
N ASP A 140 6.28 -13.55 -7.31
CA ASP A 140 5.52 -14.07 -8.46
C ASP A 140 4.09 -13.52 -8.56
N SER A 141 3.65 -12.73 -7.58
CA SER A 141 2.29 -12.18 -7.56
C SER A 141 1.96 -11.40 -8.84
N VAL A 142 0.83 -11.74 -9.46
CA VAL A 142 0.30 -11.03 -10.62
C VAL A 142 0.07 -9.56 -10.26
N GLY A 143 0.48 -8.67 -11.15
CA GLY A 143 0.30 -7.22 -10.96
C GLY A 143 1.34 -6.54 -10.09
N LEU A 144 2.17 -7.27 -9.32
CA LEU A 144 3.23 -6.66 -8.53
C LEU A 144 4.23 -5.90 -9.43
N ALA A 145 4.65 -4.72 -8.99
CA ALA A 145 5.60 -3.89 -9.70
C ALA A 145 6.95 -4.60 -9.90
N ALA A 146 7.53 -4.46 -11.10
CA ALA A 146 8.74 -5.17 -11.51
C ALA A 146 9.93 -4.95 -10.56
N ASP A 147 10.10 -3.74 -10.03
CA ASP A 147 11.17 -3.46 -9.06
C ASP A 147 10.99 -4.25 -7.76
N TRP A 148 9.77 -4.40 -7.27
CA TRP A 148 9.49 -5.23 -6.10
C TRP A 148 9.72 -6.72 -6.39
N LYS A 149 9.30 -7.22 -7.55
CA LYS A 149 9.58 -8.59 -7.98
C LYS A 149 11.09 -8.88 -7.94
N ARG A 150 11.88 -7.99 -8.53
CA ARG A 150 13.35 -8.11 -8.53
C ARG A 150 13.92 -8.11 -7.10
N ARG A 151 13.56 -7.14 -6.27
CA ARG A 151 14.09 -6.98 -4.89
C ARG A 151 13.76 -8.16 -3.99
N LEU A 152 12.54 -8.68 -4.07
CA LEU A 152 12.11 -9.86 -3.30
C LEU A 152 12.86 -11.11 -3.76
N GLY A 153 13.02 -11.30 -5.08
CA GLY A 153 13.79 -12.40 -5.64
C GLY A 153 15.27 -12.35 -5.27
N GLU A 154 15.89 -11.17 -5.29
CA GLU A 154 17.28 -10.97 -4.85
C GLU A 154 17.44 -11.29 -3.35
N ARG A 155 16.49 -10.85 -2.52
CA ARG A 155 16.48 -11.16 -1.09
C ARG A 155 16.35 -12.67 -0.83
N ALA A 156 15.45 -13.35 -1.56
CA ALA A 156 15.31 -14.80 -1.45
C ALA A 156 16.61 -15.53 -1.81
N LYS A 157 17.26 -15.15 -2.91
CA LYS A 157 18.57 -15.70 -3.32
C LYS A 157 19.65 -15.47 -2.27
N TRP A 158 19.71 -14.27 -1.72
CA TRP A 158 20.70 -13.95 -0.68
C TRP A 158 20.52 -14.80 0.58
N LEU A 159 19.26 -15.04 1.00
CA LEU A 159 18.97 -15.90 2.15
C LEU A 159 19.35 -17.37 1.87
N LEU A 160 19.09 -17.88 0.65
CA LEU A 160 19.48 -19.24 0.25
C LEU A 160 21.00 -19.48 0.33
N HIS A 161 21.82 -18.47 0.05
CA HIS A 161 23.28 -18.59 0.09
C HIS A 161 23.87 -18.49 1.52
N LYS A 162 23.04 -18.17 2.52
CA LYS A 162 23.47 -18.06 3.94
C LYS A 162 23.07 -19.27 4.79
N ILE A 163 22.39 -20.23 4.21
CA ILE A 163 22.08 -21.53 4.82
C ILE A 163 23.18 -22.52 4.46
#